data_e8d006789656d416b1fde4127f259164
#
_entry.id   e8d006789656d416b1fde4127f259164
#
_cell.length_a   1.000
_cell.length_b   1.000
_cell.length_c   1.000
_cell.angle_alpha   90.00
_cell.angle_beta   90.00
_cell.angle_gamma   90.00
#
_symmetry.space_group_name_H-M   'P 1'
#
loop_
_entity.id
_entity.type
_entity.pdbx_description
1 polymer ?
#
loop_
_entity_poly.entity_id
_entity_poly.type
_entity_poly.pdbx_seq_one_letter_code
_entity_poly.pdbx_strand_id
1 'polypeptide(L)'
;MNVKPFQLPFRLFAALCLALATQFAAAGPKIESWVAPSGARVYFVENHALPILDVQVDFAAGTAYDPVGRAGAATLTRGLLDLGVEGMDETQLASRLADLGAQLGGGADMDRASVVLRTLSAAEQRVSAVDILRAVLSTPRFPAEVFEREKARTLAALKEALTRPETIAGRAFWAAMYPGHAYGVQSTPESVADIARDDLIDFYRTYYTAQRATVTVVGDLSRGEAEALAQRLTESLPSGGGTPASVGDPLLPVASEQRIAHPAAQAHLLIGLPAIKRGEADFFPLLVGNYSLGGGGFVSRLMKEVRDKRGFAYSVYSYFMPLAQRGPFQIGLQTKKAQAGDALKVTREVLAGFLAEGPSEAELKAAKQNLVGSFPLRLDSNKKILENVAVIGFYGLPLDWLDRYAERIEQVSAADIKAAFARHVSPAHLVAVVVAGE
;
A
#
# COMPACT_ATOMS: atom_id res chain seq x y z
N MET A 1 5.23 -17.32 74.68
CA MET A 1 5.70 -16.35 73.69
C MET A 1 5.10 -16.72 72.36
N ASN A 2 4.01 -16.00 71.95
CA ASN A 2 3.33 -16.25 70.69
C ASN A 2 3.89 -15.29 69.64
N VAL A 3 4.57 -15.84 68.67
CA VAL A 3 5.06 -15.09 67.53
C VAL A 3 3.93 -15.07 66.46
N LYS A 4 3.34 -13.90 66.19
CA LYS A 4 2.37 -13.70 65.09
C LYS A 4 3.17 -13.68 63.76
N PRO A 5 2.71 -14.40 62.70
CA PRO A 5 3.34 -14.29 61.40
C PRO A 5 2.97 -12.94 60.77
N PHE A 6 3.98 -12.24 60.28
CA PHE A 6 3.91 -10.98 59.54
C PHE A 6 3.33 -11.26 58.15
N GLN A 7 2.05 -11.02 57.97
CA GLN A 7 1.34 -11.12 56.67
C GLN A 7 1.14 -9.73 56.04
N LEU A 8 2.24 -9.09 55.64
CA LEU A 8 2.18 -7.93 54.77
C LEU A 8 3.50 -7.85 53.98
N PRO A 9 3.56 -8.38 52.79
CA PRO A 9 3.74 -7.51 51.59
C PRO A 9 3.22 -8.08 50.27
N PHE A 10 2.58 -9.28 50.24
CA PHE A 10 2.22 -9.91 48.97
C PHE A 10 1.19 -9.11 48.15
N ARG A 11 0.25 -8.44 48.82
CA ARG A 11 -0.77 -7.60 48.14
C ARG A 11 -0.19 -6.28 47.62
N LEU A 12 0.79 -5.70 48.31
CA LEU A 12 1.50 -4.50 47.84
C LEU A 12 2.46 -4.81 46.69
N PHE A 13 3.10 -5.97 46.72
CA PHE A 13 3.96 -6.42 45.62
C PHE A 13 3.14 -6.78 44.36
N ALA A 14 2.02 -7.46 44.52
CA ALA A 14 1.09 -7.74 43.42
C ALA A 14 0.50 -6.47 42.82
N ALA A 15 0.12 -5.48 43.63
CA ALA A 15 -0.38 -4.18 43.15
C ALA A 15 0.72 -3.35 42.46
N LEU A 16 1.97 -3.41 42.93
CA LEU A 16 3.10 -2.74 42.30
C LEU A 16 3.51 -3.42 40.98
N CYS A 17 3.46 -4.75 40.91
CA CYS A 17 3.66 -5.50 39.66
C CYS A 17 2.51 -5.26 38.64
N LEU A 18 1.27 -5.14 39.09
CA LEU A 18 0.15 -4.74 38.21
C LEU A 18 0.27 -3.30 37.74
N ALA A 19 0.71 -2.37 38.59
CA ALA A 19 0.93 -0.96 38.22
C ALA A 19 2.13 -0.78 37.27
N LEU A 20 3.15 -1.62 37.34
CA LEU A 20 4.28 -1.64 36.42
C LEU A 20 3.93 -2.31 35.08
N ALA A 21 3.00 -3.28 35.07
CA ALA A 21 2.53 -3.93 33.86
C ALA A 21 1.62 -3.04 33.00
N THR A 22 1.03 -1.98 33.55
CA THR A 22 0.14 -1.04 32.81
C THR A 22 0.90 0.10 32.10
N GLN A 23 2.24 0.18 32.21
CA GLN A 23 3.02 1.22 31.54
C GLN A 23 3.69 0.80 30.23
N PHE A 24 3.50 -0.42 29.77
CA PHE A 24 3.81 -0.78 28.39
C PHE A 24 2.59 -0.53 27.49
N ALA A 25 2.08 0.69 27.43
CA ALA A 25 1.51 1.17 26.19
C ALA A 25 2.68 1.08 25.20
N ALA A 26 2.60 0.15 24.25
CA ALA A 26 3.61 0.03 23.21
C ALA A 26 3.58 1.36 22.42
N ALA A 27 4.44 2.29 22.83
CA ALA A 27 4.73 3.47 22.04
C ALA A 27 5.19 2.96 20.67
N GLY A 28 4.69 3.55 19.60
CA GLY A 28 5.14 3.23 18.26
C GLY A 28 6.65 3.48 18.15
N PRO A 29 7.29 3.03 17.07
CA PRO A 29 8.70 3.28 16.85
C PRO A 29 8.94 4.80 16.73
N LYS A 30 9.93 5.33 17.45
CA LYS A 30 10.30 6.75 17.36
C LYS A 30 10.77 7.06 15.94
N ILE A 31 9.99 7.87 15.21
CA ILE A 31 10.32 8.29 13.85
C ILE A 31 11.05 9.63 13.91
N GLU A 32 12.27 9.67 13.39
CA GLU A 32 13.02 10.90 13.16
C GLU A 32 12.92 11.30 11.69
N SER A 33 12.85 12.60 11.39
CA SER A 33 12.78 13.08 10.02
C SER A 33 13.62 14.33 9.79
N TRP A 34 14.12 14.47 8.55
CA TRP A 34 14.84 15.65 8.08
C TRP A 34 14.82 15.73 6.55
N VAL A 35 15.33 16.84 6.03
CA VAL A 35 15.60 16.99 4.61
C VAL A 35 17.10 16.88 4.41
N ALA A 36 17.55 15.97 3.54
CA ALA A 36 18.96 15.83 3.18
C ALA A 36 19.44 17.05 2.36
N PRO A 37 20.74 17.36 2.32
CA PRO A 37 21.28 18.44 1.48
C PRO A 37 20.91 18.33 -0.01
N SER A 38 20.67 17.11 -0.51
CA SER A 38 20.16 16.82 -1.85
C SER A 38 18.70 17.28 -2.10
N GLY A 39 17.96 17.62 -1.03
CA GLY A 39 16.54 17.95 -1.07
C GLY A 39 15.59 16.76 -0.82
N ALA A 40 16.11 15.54 -0.66
CA ALA A 40 15.33 14.36 -0.36
C ALA A 40 14.79 14.40 1.08
N ARG A 41 13.54 13.97 1.27
CA ARG A 41 12.96 13.79 2.61
C ARG A 41 13.43 12.47 3.19
N VAL A 42 13.84 12.46 4.45
CA VAL A 42 14.35 11.27 5.12
C VAL A 42 13.55 10.98 6.38
N TYR A 43 13.23 9.71 6.58
CA TYR A 43 12.56 9.19 7.76
C TYR A 43 13.37 8.02 8.31
N PHE A 44 13.63 8.02 9.60
CA PHE A 44 14.53 7.07 10.24
C PHE A 44 13.92 6.51 11.52
N VAL A 45 14.08 5.20 11.69
CA VAL A 45 13.79 4.49 12.94
C VAL A 45 15.03 3.69 13.33
N GLU A 46 15.66 4.11 14.42
CA GLU A 46 16.77 3.39 15.05
C GLU A 46 16.24 2.13 15.71
N ASN A 47 16.78 0.95 15.34
CA ASN A 47 16.40 -0.32 15.91
C ASN A 47 17.57 -1.31 15.94
N HIS A 48 18.13 -1.52 17.12
CA HIS A 48 19.28 -2.40 17.35
C HIS A 48 18.88 -3.84 17.75
N ALA A 49 17.60 -4.22 17.65
CA ALA A 49 17.15 -5.56 18.03
C ALA A 49 17.77 -6.68 17.18
N LEU A 50 18.07 -6.39 15.94
CA LEU A 50 18.74 -7.29 14.99
C LEU A 50 19.79 -6.52 14.18
N PRO A 51 20.92 -7.17 13.81
CA PRO A 51 21.94 -6.52 12.99
C PRO A 51 21.51 -6.43 11.50
N ILE A 52 20.40 -5.78 11.26
CA ILE A 52 19.76 -5.66 9.95
C ILE A 52 19.46 -4.19 9.66
N LEU A 53 19.65 -3.82 8.40
CA LEU A 53 19.28 -2.54 7.82
C LEU A 53 18.26 -2.75 6.71
N ASP A 54 17.14 -2.06 6.81
CA ASP A 54 16.13 -1.94 5.77
C ASP A 54 16.08 -0.49 5.27
N VAL A 55 16.19 -0.30 3.97
CA VAL A 55 16.13 1.00 3.30
C VAL A 55 15.09 0.94 2.18
N GLN A 56 14.22 1.94 2.12
CA GLN A 56 13.30 2.14 1.01
C GLN A 56 13.44 3.55 0.46
N VAL A 57 13.54 3.66 -0.85
CA VAL A 57 13.52 4.95 -1.55
C VAL A 57 12.29 4.97 -2.44
N ASP A 58 11.38 5.88 -2.13
CA ASP A 58 10.15 6.11 -2.87
C ASP A 58 10.27 7.38 -3.71
N PHE A 59 9.79 7.31 -4.94
CA PHE A 59 9.66 8.45 -5.83
C PHE A 59 8.19 8.64 -6.22
N ALA A 60 7.71 9.87 -6.31
CA ALA A 60 6.40 10.15 -6.89
C ALA A 60 6.46 9.92 -8.42
N ALA A 61 6.49 8.64 -8.80
CA ALA A 61 6.77 8.11 -10.12
C ALA A 61 5.96 6.82 -10.39
N GLY A 62 4.74 6.75 -9.86
CA GLY A 62 3.82 5.64 -10.09
C GLY A 62 3.15 5.69 -11.46
N THR A 63 2.24 4.73 -11.72
CA THR A 63 1.55 4.60 -13.01
C THR A 63 0.64 5.79 -13.33
N ALA A 64 0.22 6.57 -12.33
CA ALA A 64 -0.52 7.81 -12.56
C ALA A 64 0.30 8.89 -13.29
N TYR A 65 1.60 8.71 -13.41
CA TYR A 65 2.51 9.60 -14.10
C TYR A 65 2.94 9.06 -15.48
N ASP A 66 2.37 7.96 -15.93
CA ASP A 66 2.66 7.43 -17.27
C ASP A 66 2.39 8.48 -18.35
N PRO A 67 3.28 8.66 -19.33
CA PRO A 67 3.02 9.56 -20.46
C PRO A 67 1.81 9.10 -21.25
N VAL A 68 1.09 10.06 -21.81
CA VAL A 68 -0.10 9.79 -22.65
C VAL A 68 0.26 8.82 -23.79
N GLY A 69 -0.50 7.73 -23.91
CA GLY A 69 -0.25 6.68 -24.88
C GLY A 69 0.90 5.71 -24.52
N ARG A 70 1.54 5.86 -23.37
CA ARG A 70 2.66 5.03 -22.90
C ARG A 70 2.37 4.39 -21.54
N ALA A 71 1.10 4.03 -21.31
CA ALA A 71 0.71 3.35 -20.07
C ALA A 71 1.50 2.05 -19.88
N GLY A 72 2.19 1.95 -18.74
CA GLY A 72 3.16 0.90 -18.42
C GLY A 72 4.62 1.39 -18.35
N ALA A 73 4.90 2.63 -18.76
CA ALA A 73 6.25 3.20 -18.72
C ALA A 73 6.82 3.24 -17.29
N ALA A 74 6.05 3.70 -16.30
CA ALA A 74 6.46 3.72 -14.90
C ALA A 74 6.86 2.33 -14.38
N THR A 75 6.05 1.32 -14.69
CA THR A 75 6.30 -0.07 -14.28
C THR A 75 7.56 -0.64 -14.95
N LEU A 76 7.71 -0.43 -16.26
CA LEU A 76 8.90 -0.88 -16.99
C LEU A 76 10.15 -0.12 -16.52
N THR A 77 10.07 1.20 -16.31
CA THR A 77 11.20 1.98 -15.79
C THR A 77 11.67 1.43 -14.46
N ARG A 78 10.74 1.23 -13.49
CA ARG A 78 11.11 0.66 -12.19
C ARG A 78 11.67 -0.75 -12.32
N GLY A 79 11.08 -1.58 -13.19
CA GLY A 79 11.49 -2.97 -13.39
C GLY A 79 12.88 -3.12 -14.03
N LEU A 80 13.37 -2.09 -14.73
CA LEU A 80 14.66 -2.14 -15.40
C LEU A 80 15.78 -1.45 -14.62
N LEU A 81 15.53 -0.77 -13.51
CA LEU A 81 16.56 -0.06 -12.74
C LEU A 81 17.71 -0.96 -12.30
N ASP A 82 17.40 -2.18 -11.88
CA ASP A 82 18.31 -3.17 -11.33
C ASP A 82 18.70 -4.26 -12.34
N LEU A 83 18.37 -4.07 -13.62
CA LEU A 83 18.77 -4.99 -14.70
C LEU A 83 19.98 -4.50 -15.52
N GLY A 84 20.86 -3.74 -14.88
CA GLY A 84 22.11 -3.24 -15.42
C GLY A 84 22.37 -1.81 -15.02
N VAL A 85 23.50 -1.60 -14.35
CA VAL A 85 23.98 -0.29 -13.90
C VAL A 85 25.36 -0.01 -14.51
N GLU A 86 25.87 1.20 -14.32
CA GLU A 86 27.25 1.50 -14.76
C GLU A 86 28.24 0.54 -14.09
N GLY A 87 29.05 -0.12 -14.92
CA GLY A 87 30.07 -1.07 -14.48
C GLY A 87 29.58 -2.47 -14.07
N MET A 88 28.26 -2.75 -14.07
CA MET A 88 27.71 -4.07 -13.75
C MET A 88 26.49 -4.39 -14.61
N ASP A 89 26.48 -5.59 -15.19
CA ASP A 89 25.28 -6.17 -15.79
C ASP A 89 24.34 -6.79 -14.73
N GLU A 90 23.17 -7.27 -15.16
CA GLU A 90 22.16 -7.86 -14.27
C GLU A 90 22.68 -9.09 -13.49
N THR A 91 23.51 -9.92 -14.12
CA THR A 91 24.06 -11.15 -13.51
C THR A 91 25.09 -10.79 -12.44
N GLN A 92 25.98 -9.85 -12.75
CA GLN A 92 26.99 -9.37 -11.81
C GLN A 92 26.34 -8.68 -10.60
N LEU A 93 25.28 -7.88 -10.82
CA LEU A 93 24.53 -7.22 -9.76
C LEU A 93 23.84 -8.25 -8.86
N ALA A 94 23.15 -9.23 -9.44
CA ALA A 94 22.49 -10.29 -8.70
C ALA A 94 23.49 -11.13 -7.88
N SER A 95 24.64 -11.51 -8.48
CA SER A 95 25.70 -12.26 -7.78
C SER A 95 26.26 -11.48 -6.60
N ARG A 96 26.54 -10.19 -6.76
CA ARG A 96 27.06 -9.35 -5.67
C ARG A 96 26.07 -9.20 -4.52
N LEU A 97 24.77 -9.03 -4.82
CA LEU A 97 23.73 -8.99 -3.78
C LEU A 97 23.66 -10.33 -3.03
N ALA A 98 23.75 -11.46 -3.75
CA ALA A 98 23.75 -12.79 -3.15
C ALA A 98 24.97 -13.00 -2.23
N ASP A 99 26.18 -12.62 -2.67
CA ASP A 99 27.41 -12.72 -1.88
C ASP A 99 27.34 -11.90 -0.59
N LEU A 100 26.64 -10.77 -0.61
CA LEU A 100 26.43 -9.91 0.56
C LEU A 100 25.26 -10.37 1.46
N GLY A 101 24.49 -11.39 1.04
CA GLY A 101 23.23 -11.76 1.72
C GLY A 101 22.20 -10.64 1.67
N ALA A 102 22.33 -9.70 0.71
CA ALA A 102 21.45 -8.57 0.55
C ALA A 102 20.28 -8.90 -0.39
N GLN A 103 19.14 -8.26 -0.14
CA GLN A 103 17.94 -8.38 -0.94
C GLN A 103 17.57 -7.02 -1.52
N LEU A 104 17.41 -6.94 -2.83
CA LEU A 104 16.92 -5.77 -3.53
C LEU A 104 15.56 -6.09 -4.14
N GLY A 105 14.62 -5.15 -4.04
CA GLY A 105 13.26 -5.32 -4.54
C GLY A 105 12.53 -3.99 -4.70
N GLY A 106 11.20 -4.05 -4.70
CA GLY A 106 10.32 -2.90 -4.84
C GLY A 106 9.42 -3.04 -6.08
N GLY A 107 8.74 -1.96 -6.46
CA GLY A 107 7.80 -1.95 -7.57
C GLY A 107 7.25 -0.56 -7.84
N ALA A 108 6.30 -0.46 -8.75
CA ALA A 108 5.51 0.75 -8.95
C ALA A 108 4.05 0.47 -8.61
N ASP A 109 3.43 1.36 -7.82
CA ASP A 109 1.99 1.46 -7.62
C ASP A 109 1.43 2.67 -8.38
N MET A 110 0.23 3.10 -8.08
CA MET A 110 -0.38 4.24 -8.77
C MET A 110 0.34 5.56 -8.49
N ASP A 111 0.81 5.78 -7.26
CA ASP A 111 1.37 7.05 -6.83
C ASP A 111 2.91 7.07 -6.87
N ARG A 112 3.54 5.91 -6.64
CA ARG A 112 4.98 5.86 -6.41
C ARG A 112 5.66 4.68 -7.08
N ALA A 113 6.96 4.86 -7.33
CA ALA A 113 7.89 3.79 -7.59
C ALA A 113 8.83 3.66 -6.39
N SER A 114 9.06 2.42 -5.95
CA SER A 114 9.84 2.09 -4.75
C SER A 114 11.03 1.21 -5.10
N VAL A 115 12.18 1.47 -4.48
CA VAL A 115 13.33 0.57 -4.45
C VAL A 115 13.63 0.23 -3.00
N VAL A 116 13.69 -1.05 -2.67
CA VAL A 116 13.85 -1.54 -1.29
C VAL A 116 15.10 -2.38 -1.20
N LEU A 117 15.96 -2.08 -0.23
CA LEU A 117 17.15 -2.86 0.12
C LEU A 117 17.01 -3.41 1.53
N ARG A 118 17.30 -4.69 1.71
CA ARG A 118 17.59 -5.29 3.01
C ARG A 118 19.01 -5.84 3.02
N THR A 119 19.78 -5.53 4.07
CA THR A 119 21.14 -6.03 4.24
C THR A 119 21.49 -6.17 5.72
N LEU A 120 22.65 -6.76 6.01
CA LEU A 120 23.22 -6.75 7.36
C LEU A 120 23.76 -5.36 7.71
N SER A 121 23.74 -4.99 9.00
CA SER A 121 24.25 -3.69 9.47
C SER A 121 25.76 -3.63 9.59
N ALA A 122 26.46 -4.78 9.57
CA ALA A 122 27.92 -4.83 9.60
C ALA A 122 28.52 -3.99 8.47
N ALA A 123 29.55 -3.19 8.78
CA ALA A 123 30.04 -2.11 7.91
C ALA A 123 30.41 -2.57 6.50
N GLU A 124 31.05 -3.73 6.36
CA GLU A 124 31.48 -4.27 5.07
C GLU A 124 30.30 -4.58 4.15
N GLN A 125 29.29 -5.33 4.66
CA GLN A 125 28.10 -5.71 3.92
C GLN A 125 27.23 -4.48 3.64
N ARG A 126 27.01 -3.62 4.64
CA ARG A 126 26.24 -2.41 4.56
C ARG A 126 26.76 -1.46 3.48
N VAL A 127 28.05 -1.11 3.53
CA VAL A 127 28.63 -0.16 2.58
C VAL A 127 28.53 -0.69 1.15
N SER A 128 28.85 -1.96 0.94
CA SER A 128 28.80 -2.59 -0.39
C SER A 128 27.37 -2.69 -0.92
N ALA A 129 26.38 -3.07 -0.08
CA ALA A 129 24.98 -3.17 -0.48
C ALA A 129 24.36 -1.79 -0.77
N VAL A 130 24.70 -0.77 0.03
CA VAL A 130 24.28 0.62 -0.19
C VAL A 130 24.88 1.19 -1.47
N ASP A 131 26.11 0.83 -1.82
CA ASP A 131 26.72 1.23 -3.10
C ASP A 131 26.01 0.63 -4.30
N ILE A 132 25.56 -0.62 -4.19
CA ILE A 132 24.74 -1.24 -5.23
C ILE A 132 23.39 -0.49 -5.33
N LEU A 133 22.71 -0.22 -4.21
CA LEU A 133 21.47 0.55 -4.22
C LEU A 133 21.68 1.94 -4.84
N ARG A 134 22.76 2.63 -4.49
CA ARG A 134 23.11 3.92 -5.08
C ARG A 134 23.30 3.82 -6.60
N ALA A 135 24.01 2.81 -7.09
CA ALA A 135 24.20 2.59 -8.52
C ALA A 135 22.87 2.34 -9.24
N VAL A 136 21.99 1.52 -8.66
CA VAL A 136 20.64 1.25 -9.18
C VAL A 136 19.80 2.53 -9.26
N LEU A 137 19.91 3.40 -8.26
CA LEU A 137 19.16 4.66 -8.22
C LEU A 137 19.73 5.75 -9.12
N SER A 138 21.06 5.82 -9.29
CA SER A 138 21.75 6.97 -9.92
C SER A 138 22.27 6.71 -11.33
N THR A 139 22.63 5.46 -11.66
CA THR A 139 23.30 5.11 -12.91
C THR A 139 22.70 3.89 -13.62
N PRO A 140 21.36 3.75 -13.68
CA PRO A 140 20.73 2.66 -14.44
C PRO A 140 21.03 2.85 -15.94
N ARG A 141 21.36 1.76 -16.63
CA ARG A 141 21.76 1.80 -18.04
C ARG A 141 20.62 1.56 -19.02
N PHE A 142 19.55 0.90 -18.59
CA PHE A 142 18.48 0.44 -19.46
C PHE A 142 19.01 -0.24 -20.73
N PRO A 143 19.78 -1.35 -20.64
CA PRO A 143 20.41 -1.96 -21.80
C PRO A 143 19.36 -2.34 -22.85
N ALA A 144 19.63 -2.07 -24.14
CA ALA A 144 18.63 -2.24 -25.20
C ALA A 144 18.09 -3.67 -25.28
N GLU A 145 18.98 -4.66 -25.22
CA GLU A 145 18.58 -6.08 -25.26
C GLU A 145 17.71 -6.49 -24.06
N VAL A 146 18.05 -5.99 -22.86
CA VAL A 146 17.28 -6.23 -21.64
C VAL A 146 15.91 -5.55 -21.74
N PHE A 147 15.87 -4.31 -22.23
CA PHE A 147 14.62 -3.60 -22.48
C PHE A 147 13.68 -4.38 -23.42
N GLU A 148 14.18 -4.82 -24.57
CA GLU A 148 13.34 -5.58 -25.52
C GLU A 148 12.86 -6.91 -24.93
N ARG A 149 13.71 -7.61 -24.19
CA ARG A 149 13.33 -8.84 -23.48
C ARG A 149 12.22 -8.60 -22.46
N GLU A 150 12.38 -7.61 -21.58
CA GLU A 150 11.39 -7.33 -20.52
C GLU A 150 10.08 -6.75 -21.10
N LYS A 151 10.16 -5.95 -22.15
CA LYS A 151 9.00 -5.48 -22.91
C LYS A 151 8.23 -6.64 -23.52
N ALA A 152 8.91 -7.57 -24.19
CA ALA A 152 8.29 -8.77 -24.76
C ALA A 152 7.66 -9.66 -23.67
N ARG A 153 8.32 -9.83 -22.54
CA ARG A 153 7.81 -10.56 -21.36
C ARG A 153 6.55 -9.89 -20.79
N THR A 154 6.57 -8.58 -20.65
CA THR A 154 5.42 -7.79 -20.17
C THR A 154 4.22 -7.90 -21.11
N LEU A 155 4.45 -7.82 -22.43
CA LEU A 155 3.42 -8.02 -23.45
C LEU A 155 2.78 -9.43 -23.37
N ALA A 156 3.61 -10.45 -23.24
CA ALA A 156 3.12 -11.83 -23.14
C ALA A 156 2.29 -12.04 -21.86
N ALA A 157 2.79 -11.56 -20.71
CA ALA A 157 2.09 -11.63 -19.43
C ALA A 157 0.77 -10.86 -19.45
N LEU A 158 0.75 -9.67 -20.08
CA LEU A 158 -0.46 -8.87 -20.20
C LEU A 158 -1.51 -9.54 -21.08
N LYS A 159 -1.11 -10.08 -22.24
CA LYS A 159 -2.02 -10.83 -23.13
C LYS A 159 -2.64 -12.03 -22.42
N GLU A 160 -1.86 -12.78 -21.66
CA GLU A 160 -2.36 -13.87 -20.84
C GLU A 160 -3.32 -13.37 -19.75
N ALA A 161 -2.92 -12.34 -19.00
CA ALA A 161 -3.74 -11.76 -17.93
C ALA A 161 -5.11 -11.28 -18.44
N LEU A 162 -5.18 -10.73 -19.64
CA LEU A 162 -6.42 -10.25 -20.27
C LEU A 162 -7.40 -11.38 -20.65
N THR A 163 -7.04 -12.64 -20.55
CA THR A 163 -7.95 -13.78 -20.70
C THR A 163 -8.64 -14.18 -19.39
N ARG A 164 -8.19 -13.63 -18.26
CA ARG A 164 -8.69 -14.01 -16.93
C ARG A 164 -9.84 -13.11 -16.49
N PRO A 165 -10.99 -13.68 -16.05
CA PRO A 165 -12.17 -12.90 -15.71
C PRO A 165 -11.95 -11.91 -14.56
N GLU A 166 -11.12 -12.25 -13.57
CA GLU A 166 -10.76 -11.34 -12.47
C GLU A 166 -9.96 -10.12 -12.96
N THR A 167 -9.06 -10.32 -13.92
CA THR A 167 -8.29 -9.22 -14.53
C THR A 167 -9.20 -8.32 -15.35
N ILE A 168 -10.08 -8.91 -16.16
CA ILE A 168 -11.08 -8.17 -16.97
C ILE A 168 -11.98 -7.35 -16.04
N ALA A 169 -12.48 -7.95 -14.95
CA ALA A 169 -13.32 -7.28 -13.98
C ALA A 169 -12.59 -6.10 -13.32
N GLY A 170 -11.36 -6.33 -12.83
CA GLY A 170 -10.56 -5.30 -12.19
C GLY A 170 -10.28 -4.10 -13.12
N ARG A 171 -9.86 -4.36 -14.34
CA ARG A 171 -9.56 -3.32 -15.33
C ARG A 171 -10.80 -2.51 -15.71
N ALA A 172 -11.91 -3.17 -16.00
CA ALA A 172 -13.17 -2.49 -16.32
C ALA A 172 -13.67 -1.66 -15.12
N PHE A 173 -13.52 -2.18 -13.92
CA PHE A 173 -13.90 -1.51 -12.68
C PHE A 173 -13.08 -0.23 -12.44
N TRP A 174 -11.75 -0.29 -12.56
CA TRP A 174 -10.91 0.89 -12.40
C TRP A 174 -11.18 1.95 -13.47
N ALA A 175 -11.37 1.54 -14.72
CA ALA A 175 -11.72 2.46 -15.80
C ALA A 175 -13.10 3.14 -15.57
N ALA A 176 -14.08 2.39 -15.03
CA ALA A 176 -15.39 2.92 -14.73
C ALA A 176 -15.41 3.85 -13.50
N MET A 177 -14.57 3.54 -12.48
CA MET A 177 -14.44 4.40 -11.29
C MET A 177 -13.72 5.72 -11.57
N TYR A 178 -12.76 5.73 -12.49
CA TYR A 178 -11.89 6.87 -12.74
C TYR A 178 -11.95 7.34 -14.21
N PRO A 179 -13.13 7.74 -14.73
CA PRO A 179 -13.26 8.17 -16.10
C PRO A 179 -12.44 9.44 -16.37
N GLY A 180 -11.53 9.37 -17.35
CA GLY A 180 -10.67 10.50 -17.72
C GLY A 180 -9.58 10.86 -16.70
N HIS A 181 -9.38 10.07 -15.68
CA HIS A 181 -8.36 10.29 -14.64
C HIS A 181 -7.21 9.28 -14.77
N ALA A 182 -6.00 9.68 -14.38
CA ALA A 182 -4.81 8.85 -14.47
C ALA A 182 -4.94 7.48 -13.74
N TYR A 183 -5.66 7.42 -12.62
CA TYR A 183 -5.91 6.16 -11.91
C TYR A 183 -6.77 5.15 -12.69
N GLY A 184 -7.56 5.62 -13.68
CA GLY A 184 -8.35 4.76 -14.56
C GLY A 184 -7.58 4.26 -15.78
N VAL A 185 -6.41 4.82 -16.06
CA VAL A 185 -5.58 4.41 -17.20
C VAL A 185 -4.93 3.08 -16.91
N GLN A 186 -5.05 2.14 -17.82
CA GLN A 186 -4.49 0.80 -17.71
C GLN A 186 -3.57 0.52 -18.90
N SER A 187 -2.44 -0.12 -18.65
CA SER A 187 -1.57 -0.57 -19.73
C SER A 187 -2.31 -1.52 -20.68
N THR A 188 -2.14 -1.35 -21.99
CA THR A 188 -2.67 -2.26 -23.00
C THR A 188 -1.52 -2.88 -23.79
N PRO A 189 -1.74 -3.96 -24.55
CA PRO A 189 -0.71 -4.49 -25.42
C PRO A 189 -0.16 -3.43 -26.38
N GLU A 190 -1.03 -2.53 -26.88
CA GLU A 190 -0.66 -1.44 -27.81
C GLU A 190 0.19 -0.38 -27.05
N SER A 191 -0.27 0.10 -25.89
CA SER A 191 0.49 1.10 -25.12
C SER A 191 1.88 0.60 -24.72
N VAL A 192 1.98 -0.69 -24.31
CA VAL A 192 3.27 -1.29 -23.97
C VAL A 192 4.14 -1.52 -25.23
N ALA A 193 3.53 -1.93 -26.36
CA ALA A 193 4.25 -2.10 -27.61
C ALA A 193 4.85 -0.77 -28.13
N ASP A 194 4.16 0.33 -27.87
CA ASP A 194 4.57 1.66 -28.30
C ASP A 194 5.63 2.30 -27.40
N ILE A 195 5.92 1.76 -26.20
CA ILE A 195 6.97 2.26 -25.33
C ILE A 195 8.33 2.04 -25.98
N ALA A 196 9.09 3.12 -26.16
CA ALA A 196 10.49 3.09 -26.57
C ALA A 196 11.41 3.12 -25.34
N ARG A 197 12.65 2.67 -25.50
CA ARG A 197 13.68 2.75 -24.45
C ARG A 197 13.89 4.18 -23.96
N ASP A 198 13.85 5.15 -24.87
CA ASP A 198 14.06 6.56 -24.56
C ASP A 198 12.92 7.12 -23.70
N ASP A 199 11.68 6.62 -23.84
CA ASP A 199 10.57 6.98 -22.95
C ASP A 199 10.88 6.64 -21.48
N LEU A 200 11.57 5.50 -21.24
CA LEU A 200 11.98 5.10 -19.89
C LEU A 200 13.11 5.98 -19.34
N ILE A 201 14.07 6.36 -20.20
CA ILE A 201 15.17 7.23 -19.81
C ILE A 201 14.63 8.62 -19.46
N ASP A 202 13.70 9.15 -20.24
CA ASP A 202 13.08 10.45 -20.00
C ASP A 202 12.18 10.41 -18.75
N PHE A 203 11.42 9.33 -18.57
CA PHE A 203 10.65 9.10 -17.35
C PHE A 203 11.54 9.06 -16.11
N TYR A 204 12.63 8.29 -16.16
CA TYR A 204 13.60 8.22 -15.07
C TYR A 204 14.18 9.61 -14.75
N ARG A 205 14.68 10.34 -15.74
CA ARG A 205 15.25 11.68 -15.56
C ARG A 205 14.27 12.69 -14.98
N THR A 206 12.99 12.57 -15.34
CA THR A 206 11.92 13.48 -14.88
C THR A 206 11.49 13.18 -13.46
N TYR A 207 11.37 11.91 -13.10
CA TYR A 207 10.67 11.51 -11.86
C TYR A 207 11.59 10.99 -10.77
N TYR A 208 12.77 10.45 -11.07
CA TYR A 208 13.68 9.89 -10.07
C TYR A 208 14.72 10.93 -9.59
N THR A 209 14.23 12.06 -9.10
CA THR A 209 15.06 13.17 -8.63
C THR A 209 15.09 13.25 -7.10
N ALA A 210 16.14 13.87 -6.54
CA ALA A 210 16.29 13.99 -5.10
C ALA A 210 15.12 14.71 -4.43
N GLN A 211 14.59 15.77 -5.04
CA GLN A 211 13.47 16.56 -4.54
C GLN A 211 12.15 15.75 -4.49
N ARG A 212 12.07 14.70 -5.28
CA ARG A 212 10.91 13.78 -5.33
C ARG A 212 11.13 12.50 -4.51
N ALA A 213 12.33 12.31 -4.00
CA ALA A 213 12.69 11.15 -3.21
C ALA A 213 12.22 11.25 -1.76
N THR A 214 11.68 10.15 -1.26
CA THR A 214 11.47 9.92 0.17
C THR A 214 12.29 8.71 0.56
N VAL A 215 13.30 8.89 1.41
CA VAL A 215 14.17 7.84 1.91
C VAL A 215 13.68 7.42 3.28
N THR A 216 13.35 6.14 3.44
CA THR A 216 13.00 5.54 4.72
C THR A 216 14.06 4.54 5.13
N VAL A 217 14.57 4.65 6.35
CA VAL A 217 15.62 3.80 6.90
C VAL A 217 15.15 3.24 8.24
N VAL A 218 15.22 1.93 8.41
CA VAL A 218 14.90 1.24 9.66
C VAL A 218 15.98 0.23 9.96
N GLY A 219 16.59 0.26 11.14
CA GLY A 219 17.53 -0.76 11.54
C GLY A 219 18.67 -0.29 12.43
N ASP A 220 19.69 -1.12 12.46
CA ASP A 220 20.85 -1.01 13.34
C ASP A 220 21.87 0.00 12.79
N LEU A 221 21.51 1.26 12.90
CA LEU A 221 22.33 2.43 12.57
C LEU A 221 22.12 3.54 13.60
N SER A 222 23.14 4.34 13.83
CA SER A 222 22.99 5.64 14.50
C SER A 222 22.40 6.69 13.55
N ARG A 223 21.84 7.75 14.12
CA ARG A 223 21.32 8.90 13.37
C ARG A 223 22.35 9.48 12.38
N GLY A 224 23.60 9.66 12.80
CA GLY A 224 24.66 10.22 11.93
C GLY A 224 24.99 9.31 10.75
N GLU A 225 24.99 7.99 10.96
CA GLU A 225 25.18 7.02 9.88
C GLU A 225 23.99 7.01 8.91
N ALA A 226 22.75 7.18 9.41
CA ALA A 226 21.55 7.29 8.57
C ALA A 226 21.57 8.59 7.73
N GLU A 227 22.07 9.71 8.26
CA GLU A 227 22.27 10.95 7.51
C GLU A 227 23.27 10.77 6.36
N ALA A 228 24.43 10.18 6.66
CA ALA A 228 25.45 9.90 5.65
C ALA A 228 24.95 8.94 4.56
N LEU A 229 24.19 7.91 4.97
CA LEU A 229 23.59 6.95 4.03
C LEU A 229 22.58 7.65 3.11
N ALA A 230 21.66 8.43 3.66
CA ALA A 230 20.64 9.13 2.87
C ALA A 230 21.27 10.13 1.89
N GLN A 231 22.30 10.86 2.31
CA GLN A 231 23.07 11.76 1.43
C GLN A 231 23.72 10.97 0.31
N ARG A 232 24.43 9.89 0.61
CA ARG A 232 25.11 9.03 -0.39
C ARG A 232 24.14 8.45 -1.42
N LEU A 233 22.91 8.09 -1.03
CA LEU A 233 21.90 7.54 -1.94
C LEU A 233 21.30 8.59 -2.87
N THR A 234 21.30 9.86 -2.47
CA THR A 234 20.49 10.89 -3.15
C THR A 234 21.31 12.00 -3.82
N GLU A 235 22.58 12.16 -3.47
CA GLU A 235 23.44 13.22 -4.02
C GLU A 235 23.71 13.11 -5.52
N SER A 236 23.68 11.88 -6.07
CA SER A 236 23.93 11.60 -7.48
C SER A 236 22.68 11.34 -8.30
N LEU A 237 21.48 11.55 -7.70
CA LEU A 237 20.22 11.43 -8.44
C LEU A 237 20.10 12.51 -9.51
N PRO A 238 19.33 12.28 -10.59
CA PRO A 238 19.08 13.28 -11.60
C PRO A 238 18.62 14.63 -11.01
N SER A 239 19.09 15.72 -11.61
CA SER A 239 18.67 17.08 -11.21
C SER A 239 17.27 17.45 -11.73
N GLY A 240 16.65 16.57 -12.51
CA GLY A 240 15.37 16.77 -13.16
C GLY A 240 15.53 17.17 -14.63
N GLY A 241 14.71 16.61 -15.50
CA GLY A 241 14.75 16.81 -16.97
C GLY A 241 13.46 17.32 -17.58
N GLY A 242 12.41 17.54 -16.79
CA GLY A 242 11.11 17.97 -17.28
C GLY A 242 10.18 18.42 -16.17
N THR A 243 9.00 18.93 -16.53
CA THR A 243 7.95 19.23 -15.57
C THR A 243 7.15 17.97 -15.28
N PRO A 244 7.15 17.47 -14.03
CA PRO A 244 6.34 16.32 -13.69
C PRO A 244 4.86 16.59 -13.92
N ALA A 245 4.14 15.58 -14.41
CA ALA A 245 2.70 15.65 -14.53
C ALA A 245 2.05 15.89 -13.16
N SER A 246 0.96 16.67 -13.15
CA SER A 246 0.13 16.84 -11.98
C SER A 246 -1.05 15.86 -12.04
N VAL A 247 -1.22 15.08 -10.99
CA VAL A 247 -2.37 14.20 -10.83
C VAL A 247 -3.41 14.95 -10.00
N GLY A 248 -4.47 15.41 -10.65
CA GLY A 248 -5.58 16.13 -10.00
C GLY A 248 -6.53 15.21 -9.24
N ASP A 249 -7.58 15.76 -8.64
CA ASP A 249 -8.64 14.97 -8.03
C ASP A 249 -9.50 14.28 -9.11
N PRO A 250 -9.86 13.01 -8.92
CA PRO A 250 -10.80 12.36 -9.81
C PRO A 250 -12.21 12.94 -9.66
N LEU A 251 -12.90 13.08 -10.78
CA LEU A 251 -14.33 13.30 -10.77
C LEU A 251 -15.05 12.05 -10.26
N LEU A 252 -16.11 12.25 -9.49
CA LEU A 252 -16.95 11.12 -9.10
C LEU A 252 -17.73 10.60 -10.32
N PRO A 253 -17.72 9.27 -10.57
CA PRO A 253 -18.48 8.70 -11.67
C PRO A 253 -19.99 8.79 -11.42
N VAL A 254 -20.78 8.67 -12.45
CA VAL A 254 -22.23 8.41 -12.33
C VAL A 254 -22.41 6.92 -12.02
N ALA A 255 -23.35 6.60 -11.14
CA ALA A 255 -23.67 5.21 -10.81
C ALA A 255 -23.97 4.41 -12.08
N SER A 256 -23.34 3.25 -12.21
CA SER A 256 -23.47 2.41 -13.39
C SER A 256 -23.29 0.93 -13.06
N GLU A 257 -23.80 0.08 -13.94
CA GLU A 257 -23.57 -1.36 -13.90
C GLU A 257 -23.13 -1.83 -15.28
N GLN A 258 -21.94 -2.43 -15.33
CA GLN A 258 -21.39 -3.03 -16.54
C GLN A 258 -21.35 -4.55 -16.39
N ARG A 259 -21.92 -5.25 -17.38
CA ARG A 259 -21.84 -6.71 -17.49
C ARG A 259 -20.97 -7.08 -18.68
N ILE A 260 -20.00 -7.95 -18.44
CA ILE A 260 -19.05 -8.43 -19.43
C ILE A 260 -19.21 -9.95 -19.53
N ALA A 261 -19.55 -10.43 -20.71
CA ALA A 261 -19.67 -11.87 -20.99
C ALA A 261 -18.29 -12.54 -20.95
N HIS A 262 -18.18 -13.68 -20.24
CA HIS A 262 -16.97 -14.46 -20.18
C HIS A 262 -17.31 -15.94 -19.92
N PRO A 263 -16.67 -16.90 -20.59
CA PRO A 263 -17.04 -18.33 -20.52
C PRO A 263 -16.74 -19.01 -19.18
N ALA A 264 -16.13 -18.32 -18.21
CA ALA A 264 -15.84 -18.88 -16.91
C ALA A 264 -17.09 -19.31 -16.13
N ALA A 265 -16.97 -20.40 -15.37
CA ALA A 265 -18.05 -20.91 -14.53
C ALA A 265 -18.33 -20.02 -13.29
N GLN A 266 -17.36 -19.21 -12.89
CA GLN A 266 -17.47 -18.24 -11.80
C GLN A 266 -17.66 -16.83 -12.34
N ALA A 267 -18.53 -16.07 -11.66
CA ALA A 267 -18.71 -14.65 -11.87
C ALA A 267 -17.82 -13.85 -10.89
N HIS A 268 -17.22 -12.79 -11.38
CA HIS A 268 -16.46 -11.81 -10.60
C HIS A 268 -17.25 -10.52 -10.50
N LEU A 269 -17.51 -10.07 -9.29
CA LEU A 269 -18.30 -8.87 -9.01
C LEU A 269 -17.45 -7.88 -8.23
N LEU A 270 -17.40 -6.65 -8.72
CA LEU A 270 -16.74 -5.52 -8.07
C LEU A 270 -17.73 -4.35 -7.98
N ILE A 271 -17.80 -3.70 -6.82
CA ILE A 271 -18.66 -2.54 -6.57
C ILE A 271 -17.82 -1.50 -5.84
N GLY A 272 -17.89 -0.23 -6.21
CA GLY A 272 -17.18 0.82 -5.50
C GLY A 272 -17.22 2.18 -6.17
N LEU A 273 -16.42 3.08 -5.63
CA LEU A 273 -16.27 4.47 -6.10
C LEU A 273 -14.96 5.07 -5.58
N PRO A 274 -14.46 6.18 -6.16
CA PRO A 274 -13.40 6.99 -5.55
C PRO A 274 -13.88 7.57 -4.22
N ALA A 275 -13.17 7.32 -3.13
CA ALA A 275 -13.65 7.61 -1.79
C ALA A 275 -12.75 8.59 -1.01
N ILE A 276 -11.53 8.20 -0.66
CA ILE A 276 -10.74 8.91 0.35
C ILE A 276 -9.28 9.10 -0.08
N LYS A 277 -8.72 10.28 0.23
CA LYS A 277 -7.28 10.54 0.12
C LYS A 277 -6.53 10.08 1.36
N ARG A 278 -5.25 9.81 1.20
CA ARG A 278 -4.36 9.54 2.32
C ARG A 278 -4.26 10.79 3.21
N GLY A 279 -4.38 10.60 4.52
CA GLY A 279 -4.29 11.68 5.51
C GLY A 279 -5.60 12.39 5.86
N GLU A 280 -6.70 12.10 5.17
CA GLU A 280 -8.01 12.66 5.54
C GLU A 280 -8.47 12.22 6.92
N ALA A 281 -9.15 13.12 7.62
CA ALA A 281 -9.61 12.91 9.01
C ALA A 281 -10.56 11.71 9.15
N ASP A 282 -11.35 11.42 8.12
CA ASP A 282 -12.32 10.32 8.09
C ASP A 282 -11.68 8.92 7.95
N PHE A 283 -10.35 8.84 7.82
CA PHE A 283 -9.65 7.55 7.68
C PHE A 283 -10.01 6.57 8.80
N PHE A 284 -9.96 7.00 10.06
CA PHE A 284 -10.23 6.10 11.19
C PHE A 284 -11.71 5.69 11.31
N PRO A 285 -12.69 6.59 11.19
CA PRO A 285 -14.09 6.19 11.09
C PRO A 285 -14.38 5.21 9.95
N LEU A 286 -13.82 5.44 8.77
CA LEU A 286 -13.97 4.53 7.63
C LEU A 286 -13.28 3.18 7.86
N LEU A 287 -12.09 3.17 8.46
CA LEU A 287 -11.37 1.93 8.80
C LEU A 287 -12.16 1.07 9.79
N VAL A 288 -12.64 1.68 10.89
CA VAL A 288 -13.41 0.97 11.92
C VAL A 288 -14.76 0.49 11.38
N GLY A 289 -15.48 1.34 10.64
CA GLY A 289 -16.74 0.97 10.02
C GLY A 289 -16.60 -0.14 8.98
N ASN A 290 -15.57 -0.06 8.17
CA ASN A 290 -15.30 -1.09 7.17
C ASN A 290 -14.99 -2.46 7.77
N TYR A 291 -14.38 -2.52 8.95
CA TYR A 291 -14.19 -3.79 9.66
C TYR A 291 -15.53 -4.52 9.85
N SER A 292 -16.57 -3.80 10.27
CA SER A 292 -17.92 -4.36 10.46
C SER A 292 -18.60 -4.67 9.14
N LEU A 293 -18.39 -3.88 8.08
CA LEU A 293 -19.02 -4.08 6.78
C LEU A 293 -18.46 -5.30 6.05
N GLY A 294 -17.15 -5.33 5.77
CA GLY A 294 -16.53 -6.39 4.96
C GLY A 294 -15.04 -6.63 5.23
N GLY A 295 -14.38 -5.74 6.01
CA GLY A 295 -12.95 -5.84 6.31
C GLY A 295 -12.60 -6.80 7.44
N GLY A 296 -13.53 -7.16 8.30
CA GLY A 296 -13.33 -8.04 9.46
C GLY A 296 -13.41 -9.55 9.15
N GLY A 297 -13.37 -9.93 7.87
CA GLY A 297 -13.47 -11.33 7.46
C GLY A 297 -14.78 -11.97 7.93
N PHE A 298 -14.73 -13.15 8.55
CA PHE A 298 -15.89 -13.94 8.94
C PHE A 298 -16.87 -13.26 9.88
N VAL A 299 -16.47 -12.23 10.61
CA VAL A 299 -17.36 -11.51 11.52
C VAL A 299 -18.09 -10.34 10.85
N SER A 300 -17.74 -10.01 9.61
CA SER A 300 -18.34 -8.90 8.88
C SER A 300 -19.75 -9.17 8.37
N ARG A 301 -20.54 -8.10 8.15
CA ARG A 301 -21.91 -8.22 7.63
C ARG A 301 -21.97 -8.87 6.25
N LEU A 302 -21.05 -8.49 5.35
CA LEU A 302 -20.98 -9.07 4.00
C LEU A 302 -20.77 -10.58 4.07
N MET A 303 -19.83 -11.06 4.89
CA MET A 303 -19.58 -12.50 5.03
C MET A 303 -20.81 -13.22 5.59
N LYS A 304 -21.42 -12.69 6.64
CA LYS A 304 -22.62 -13.28 7.24
C LYS A 304 -23.79 -13.36 6.27
N GLU A 305 -24.06 -12.29 5.51
CA GLU A 305 -25.25 -12.23 4.66
C GLU A 305 -25.05 -12.93 3.31
N VAL A 306 -23.90 -12.75 2.67
CA VAL A 306 -23.64 -13.27 1.32
C VAL A 306 -23.16 -14.72 1.37
N ARG A 307 -22.23 -15.03 2.31
CA ARG A 307 -21.63 -16.36 2.42
C ARG A 307 -22.40 -17.27 3.35
N ASP A 308 -22.51 -16.91 4.64
CA ASP A 308 -22.97 -17.88 5.66
C ASP A 308 -24.47 -18.17 5.53
N LYS A 309 -25.30 -17.15 5.30
CA LYS A 309 -26.74 -17.32 5.17
C LYS A 309 -27.22 -17.84 3.83
N ARG A 310 -26.53 -17.48 2.72
CA ARG A 310 -26.99 -17.74 1.36
C ARG A 310 -26.09 -18.63 0.53
N GLY A 311 -24.83 -18.83 0.96
CA GLY A 311 -23.87 -19.66 0.24
C GLY A 311 -23.49 -19.11 -1.13
N PHE A 312 -23.68 -17.80 -1.38
CA PHE A 312 -23.43 -17.19 -2.67
C PHE A 312 -21.94 -17.05 -2.99
N ALA A 313 -21.07 -16.84 -1.99
CA ALA A 313 -19.66 -16.63 -2.19
C ALA A 313 -18.82 -17.44 -1.19
N TYR A 314 -17.63 -17.87 -1.60
CA TYR A 314 -16.63 -18.39 -0.67
C TYR A 314 -16.00 -17.25 0.16
N SER A 315 -15.76 -16.12 -0.50
CA SER A 315 -15.22 -14.91 0.12
C SER A 315 -15.91 -13.68 -0.45
N VAL A 316 -16.25 -12.75 0.43
CA VAL A 316 -16.71 -11.41 0.11
C VAL A 316 -16.01 -10.44 1.06
N TYR A 317 -15.52 -9.32 0.53
CA TYR A 317 -14.73 -8.35 1.30
C TYR A 317 -15.03 -6.92 0.88
N SER A 318 -14.69 -5.99 1.75
CA SER A 318 -14.61 -4.57 1.39
C SER A 318 -13.36 -3.92 1.98
N TYR A 319 -12.87 -2.88 1.32
CA TYR A 319 -11.76 -2.08 1.82
C TYR A 319 -11.81 -0.64 1.28
N PHE A 320 -11.13 0.25 1.99
CA PHE A 320 -10.70 1.55 1.49
C PHE A 320 -9.21 1.49 1.20
N MET A 321 -8.78 2.02 0.06
CA MET A 321 -7.38 2.14 -0.33
C MET A 321 -7.04 3.62 -0.56
N PRO A 322 -6.72 4.39 0.50
CA PRO A 322 -6.37 5.79 0.36
C PRO A 322 -5.10 5.97 -0.48
N LEU A 323 -5.15 6.85 -1.47
CA LEU A 323 -4.05 7.23 -2.35
C LEU A 323 -3.75 8.72 -2.22
N ALA A 324 -2.82 9.27 -3.01
CA ALA A 324 -2.51 10.70 -3.04
C ALA A 324 -3.73 11.53 -3.45
N GLN A 325 -4.51 11.02 -4.37
CA GLN A 325 -5.86 11.50 -4.68
C GLN A 325 -6.89 10.51 -4.13
N ARG A 326 -8.20 10.76 -4.35
CA ARG A 326 -9.25 9.86 -3.84
C ARG A 326 -9.06 8.44 -4.36
N GLY A 327 -8.54 7.58 -3.50
CA GLY A 327 -8.44 6.14 -3.74
C GLY A 327 -9.80 5.45 -3.52
N PRO A 328 -9.94 4.19 -3.97
CA PRO A 328 -11.23 3.52 -3.99
C PRO A 328 -11.75 3.07 -2.62
N PHE A 329 -13.07 3.09 -2.46
CA PHE A 329 -13.81 2.10 -1.70
C PHE A 329 -14.19 0.97 -2.65
N GLN A 330 -13.96 -0.26 -2.27
CA GLN A 330 -14.28 -1.43 -3.09
C GLN A 330 -14.90 -2.53 -2.26
N ILE A 331 -15.94 -3.17 -2.82
CA ILE A 331 -16.46 -4.48 -2.43
C ILE A 331 -16.13 -5.45 -3.56
N GLY A 332 -15.64 -6.64 -3.21
CA GLY A 332 -15.34 -7.70 -4.19
C GLY A 332 -15.84 -9.06 -3.73
N LEU A 333 -16.35 -9.86 -4.66
CA LEU A 333 -16.73 -11.24 -4.42
C LEU A 333 -16.68 -12.08 -5.70
N GLN A 334 -16.60 -13.41 -5.51
CA GLN A 334 -16.73 -14.40 -6.56
C GLN A 334 -17.91 -15.32 -6.22
N THR A 335 -18.72 -15.65 -7.22
CA THR A 335 -19.90 -16.53 -7.08
C THR A 335 -20.09 -17.40 -8.31
N LYS A 336 -21.02 -18.35 -8.25
CA LYS A 336 -21.46 -19.09 -9.44
C LYS A 336 -22.18 -18.14 -10.40
N LYS A 337 -21.98 -18.30 -11.71
CA LYS A 337 -22.61 -17.41 -12.71
C LYS A 337 -24.13 -17.30 -12.53
N ALA A 338 -24.83 -18.39 -12.27
CA ALA A 338 -26.28 -18.41 -12.06
C ALA A 338 -26.75 -17.61 -10.82
N GLN A 339 -25.88 -17.30 -9.89
CA GLN A 339 -26.16 -16.60 -8.65
C GLN A 339 -25.66 -15.14 -8.66
N ALA A 340 -25.01 -14.69 -9.75
CA ALA A 340 -24.37 -13.38 -9.81
C ALA A 340 -25.36 -12.22 -9.57
N GLY A 341 -26.57 -12.31 -10.12
CA GLY A 341 -27.60 -11.28 -9.93
C GLY A 341 -28.07 -11.18 -8.48
N ASP A 342 -28.35 -12.32 -7.86
CA ASP A 342 -28.81 -12.39 -6.45
C ASP A 342 -27.69 -11.98 -5.49
N ALA A 343 -26.44 -12.40 -5.75
CA ALA A 343 -25.27 -12.00 -4.96
C ALA A 343 -25.03 -10.49 -5.03
N LEU A 344 -25.14 -9.88 -6.22
CA LEU A 344 -25.05 -8.44 -6.40
C LEU A 344 -26.14 -7.70 -5.63
N LYS A 345 -27.40 -8.15 -5.75
CA LYS A 345 -28.55 -7.58 -5.06
C LYS A 345 -28.35 -7.59 -3.55
N VAL A 346 -28.03 -8.74 -2.97
CA VAL A 346 -27.81 -8.89 -1.52
C VAL A 346 -26.62 -8.03 -1.06
N THR A 347 -25.54 -7.97 -1.83
CA THR A 347 -24.39 -7.12 -1.50
C THR A 347 -24.78 -5.64 -1.42
N ARG A 348 -25.59 -5.16 -2.38
CA ARG A 348 -26.13 -3.78 -2.37
C ARG A 348 -27.07 -3.54 -1.21
N GLU A 349 -27.93 -4.50 -0.85
CA GLU A 349 -28.83 -4.42 0.31
C GLU A 349 -28.04 -4.30 1.62
N VAL A 350 -26.99 -5.10 1.79
CA VAL A 350 -26.11 -5.04 2.97
C VAL A 350 -25.41 -3.68 3.07
N LEU A 351 -24.89 -3.18 1.94
CA LEU A 351 -24.28 -1.85 1.91
C LEU A 351 -25.29 -0.76 2.24
N ALA A 352 -26.46 -0.78 1.63
CA ALA A 352 -27.52 0.21 1.88
C ALA A 352 -27.97 0.20 3.35
N GLY A 353 -28.17 -0.98 3.94
CA GLY A 353 -28.47 -1.13 5.37
C GLY A 353 -27.35 -0.57 6.26
N PHE A 354 -26.08 -0.83 5.92
CA PHE A 354 -24.96 -0.28 6.67
C PHE A 354 -24.88 1.25 6.57
N LEU A 355 -25.12 1.82 5.39
CA LEU A 355 -25.17 3.28 5.20
C LEU A 355 -26.31 3.94 6.01
N ALA A 356 -27.46 3.28 6.10
CA ALA A 356 -28.61 3.80 6.82
C ALA A 356 -28.44 3.72 8.35
N GLU A 357 -27.92 2.61 8.84
CA GLU A 357 -27.91 2.30 10.28
C GLU A 357 -26.56 2.54 10.96
N GLY A 358 -25.45 2.33 10.24
CA GLY A 358 -24.11 2.23 10.81
C GLY A 358 -23.86 0.87 11.48
N PRO A 359 -22.75 0.69 12.20
CA PRO A 359 -22.50 -0.51 12.99
C PRO A 359 -23.32 -0.52 14.28
N SER A 360 -23.70 -1.70 14.75
CA SER A 360 -24.23 -1.87 16.11
C SER A 360 -23.13 -1.65 17.17
N GLU A 361 -23.51 -1.44 18.42
CA GLU A 361 -22.53 -1.28 19.52
C GLU A 361 -21.62 -2.51 19.66
N ALA A 362 -22.15 -3.70 19.47
CA ALA A 362 -21.40 -4.94 19.53
C ALA A 362 -20.36 -5.04 18.39
N GLU A 363 -20.75 -4.66 17.16
CA GLU A 363 -19.86 -4.62 16.01
C GLU A 363 -18.75 -3.56 16.18
N LEU A 364 -19.12 -2.36 16.67
CA LEU A 364 -18.17 -1.30 16.95
C LEU A 364 -17.14 -1.72 18.00
N LYS A 365 -17.60 -2.32 19.10
CA LYS A 365 -16.72 -2.84 20.16
C LYS A 365 -15.78 -3.91 19.63
N ALA A 366 -16.29 -4.88 18.86
CA ALA A 366 -15.48 -5.95 18.29
C ALA A 366 -14.44 -5.40 17.28
N ALA A 367 -14.83 -4.42 16.44
CA ALA A 367 -13.93 -3.77 15.51
C ALA A 367 -12.76 -3.06 16.21
N LYS A 368 -13.05 -2.25 17.24
CA LYS A 368 -12.03 -1.56 18.03
C LYS A 368 -11.09 -2.55 18.71
N GLN A 369 -11.64 -3.54 19.40
CA GLN A 369 -10.82 -4.55 20.09
C GLN A 369 -9.89 -5.29 19.14
N ASN A 370 -10.34 -5.67 17.94
CA ASN A 370 -9.51 -6.35 16.97
C ASN A 370 -8.44 -5.42 16.39
N LEU A 371 -8.82 -4.22 15.93
CA LEU A 371 -7.91 -3.27 15.30
C LEU A 371 -6.80 -2.81 16.26
N VAL A 372 -7.15 -2.52 17.51
CA VAL A 372 -6.16 -2.15 18.55
C VAL A 372 -5.34 -3.35 18.97
N GLY A 373 -5.98 -4.50 19.25
CA GLY A 373 -5.28 -5.69 19.72
C GLY A 373 -4.34 -6.31 18.68
N SER A 374 -4.64 -6.17 17.37
CA SER A 374 -3.77 -6.66 16.29
C SER A 374 -2.71 -5.65 15.84
N PHE A 375 -2.77 -4.40 16.30
CA PHE A 375 -1.86 -3.35 15.85
C PHE A 375 -0.38 -3.65 16.10
N PRO A 376 0.04 -4.21 17.27
CA PRO A 376 1.46 -4.57 17.48
C PRO A 376 2.00 -5.54 16.42
N LEU A 377 1.17 -6.42 15.87
CA LEU A 377 1.55 -7.36 14.81
C LEU A 377 1.86 -6.66 13.46
N ARG A 378 1.51 -5.38 13.33
CA ARG A 378 1.85 -4.54 12.17
C ARG A 378 3.22 -3.87 12.30
N LEU A 379 3.86 -3.98 13.46
CA LEU A 379 5.13 -3.34 13.80
C LEU A 379 6.15 -4.34 14.37
N ASP A 380 5.91 -5.66 14.24
CA ASP A 380 6.69 -6.73 14.87
C ASP A 380 8.04 -7.03 14.17
N SER A 381 8.35 -6.33 13.07
CA SER A 381 9.59 -6.52 12.33
C SER A 381 10.03 -5.23 11.64
N ASN A 382 11.35 -5.07 11.38
CA ASN A 382 11.88 -3.93 10.64
C ASN A 382 11.17 -3.71 9.30
N LYS A 383 10.87 -4.78 8.57
CA LYS A 383 10.13 -4.71 7.31
C LYS A 383 8.77 -4.04 7.47
N LYS A 384 7.98 -4.47 8.46
CA LYS A 384 6.65 -3.89 8.71
C LYS A 384 6.74 -2.45 9.24
N ILE A 385 7.75 -2.15 10.06
CA ILE A 385 8.02 -0.77 10.49
C ILE A 385 8.36 0.08 9.26
N LEU A 386 9.27 -0.38 8.39
CA LEU A 386 9.66 0.29 7.15
C LEU A 386 8.45 0.60 6.27
N GLU A 387 7.59 -0.38 6.02
CA GLU A 387 6.38 -0.23 5.18
C GLU A 387 5.44 0.85 5.74
N ASN A 388 5.24 0.90 7.06
CA ASN A 388 4.40 1.92 7.70
C ASN A 388 5.05 3.30 7.65
N VAL A 389 6.35 3.40 7.98
CA VAL A 389 7.08 4.66 7.99
C VAL A 389 7.25 5.23 6.58
N ALA A 390 7.45 4.38 5.57
CA ALA A 390 7.48 4.79 4.16
C ALA A 390 6.15 5.41 3.70
N VAL A 391 5.02 4.85 4.15
CA VAL A 391 3.68 5.45 3.89
C VAL A 391 3.56 6.81 4.60
N ILE A 392 3.98 6.91 5.86
CA ILE A 392 3.98 8.17 6.61
C ILE A 392 4.81 9.22 5.87
N GLY A 393 6.03 8.86 5.48
CA GLY A 393 6.96 9.75 4.81
C GLY A 393 6.49 10.18 3.43
N PHE A 394 6.06 9.24 2.60
CA PHE A 394 5.65 9.53 1.23
C PHE A 394 4.42 10.44 1.17
N TYR A 395 3.39 10.15 1.97
CA TYR A 395 2.15 10.92 1.99
C TYR A 395 2.17 12.11 2.98
N GLY A 396 3.26 12.32 3.72
CA GLY A 396 3.39 13.45 4.65
C GLY A 396 2.44 13.36 5.85
N LEU A 397 2.21 12.15 6.37
CA LEU A 397 1.39 11.97 7.57
C LEU A 397 2.15 12.45 8.82
N PRO A 398 1.44 12.79 9.91
CA PRO A 398 2.08 13.14 11.18
C PRO A 398 3.03 12.03 11.68
N LEU A 399 4.17 12.41 12.25
CA LEU A 399 5.16 11.44 12.76
C LEU A 399 4.62 10.59 13.93
N ASP A 400 3.66 11.12 14.68
CA ASP A 400 2.96 10.45 15.77
C ASP A 400 1.77 9.56 15.29
N TRP A 401 1.67 9.32 13.97
CA TRP A 401 0.57 8.56 13.38
C TRP A 401 0.41 7.17 13.99
N LEU A 402 1.53 6.47 14.20
CA LEU A 402 1.55 5.13 14.80
C LEU A 402 1.29 5.17 16.30
N ASP A 403 1.84 6.16 17.00
CA ASP A 403 1.63 6.33 18.45
C ASP A 403 0.15 6.56 18.78
N ARG A 404 -0.52 7.35 17.96
CA ARG A 404 -1.93 7.72 18.15
C ARG A 404 -2.93 6.76 17.51
N TYR A 405 -2.46 5.70 16.85
CA TYR A 405 -3.34 4.78 16.11
C TYR A 405 -4.42 4.17 17.00
N ALA A 406 -4.03 3.60 18.14
CA ALA A 406 -4.97 2.99 19.09
C ALA A 406 -5.93 4.02 19.70
N GLU A 407 -5.42 5.17 20.14
CA GLU A 407 -6.22 6.27 20.68
C GLU A 407 -7.29 6.73 19.67
N ARG A 408 -6.90 6.97 18.42
CA ARG A 408 -7.82 7.42 17.37
C ARG A 408 -8.91 6.40 17.07
N ILE A 409 -8.59 5.09 17.09
CA ILE A 409 -9.59 4.03 16.94
C ILE A 409 -10.56 4.03 18.12
N GLU A 410 -10.06 4.13 19.35
CA GLU A 410 -10.91 4.12 20.54
C GLU A 410 -11.86 5.33 20.61
N GLN A 411 -11.48 6.47 20.05
CA GLN A 411 -12.32 7.67 20.00
C GLN A 411 -13.46 7.59 18.97
N VAL A 412 -13.40 6.70 17.97
CA VAL A 412 -14.43 6.61 16.93
C VAL A 412 -15.77 6.19 17.51
N SER A 413 -16.81 6.95 17.25
CA SER A 413 -18.20 6.60 17.60
C SER A 413 -18.97 6.00 16.41
N ALA A 414 -20.11 5.35 16.67
CA ALA A 414 -21.01 4.90 15.62
C ALA A 414 -21.54 6.06 14.76
N ALA A 415 -21.75 7.23 15.38
CA ALA A 415 -22.16 8.45 14.67
C ALA A 415 -21.08 8.95 13.71
N ASP A 416 -19.81 8.93 14.12
CA ASP A 416 -18.68 9.30 13.25
C ASP A 416 -18.57 8.37 12.05
N ILE A 417 -18.74 7.06 12.26
CA ILE A 417 -18.74 6.07 11.18
C ILE A 417 -19.86 6.36 10.19
N LYS A 418 -21.08 6.52 10.69
CA LYS A 418 -22.25 6.80 9.85
C LYS A 418 -22.06 8.09 9.04
N ALA A 419 -21.56 9.14 9.67
CA ALA A 419 -21.29 10.41 9.03
C ALA A 419 -20.18 10.31 7.96
N ALA A 420 -19.07 9.61 8.25
CA ALA A 420 -17.98 9.39 7.32
C ALA A 420 -18.43 8.55 6.10
N PHE A 421 -19.16 7.46 6.32
CA PHE A 421 -19.69 6.66 5.23
C PHE A 421 -20.66 7.46 4.35
N ALA A 422 -21.52 8.30 4.95
CA ALA A 422 -22.43 9.17 4.19
C ALA A 422 -21.69 10.20 3.30
N ARG A 423 -20.53 10.69 3.75
CA ARG A 423 -19.69 11.61 2.94
C ARG A 423 -18.95 10.92 1.83
N HIS A 424 -18.44 9.72 2.07
CA HIS A 424 -17.49 9.05 1.16
C HIS A 424 -18.09 7.92 0.33
N VAL A 425 -19.25 7.38 0.68
CA VAL A 425 -19.87 6.24 -0.02
C VAL A 425 -21.30 6.59 -0.44
N SER A 426 -21.38 7.38 -1.51
CA SER A 426 -22.67 7.79 -2.07
C SER A 426 -23.18 6.76 -3.10
N PRO A 427 -24.41 6.22 -2.95
CA PRO A 427 -25.01 5.33 -3.93
C PRO A 427 -25.09 5.90 -5.34
N ALA A 428 -25.18 7.25 -5.47
CA ALA A 428 -25.25 7.94 -6.76
C ALA A 428 -23.95 7.84 -7.59
N HIS A 429 -22.87 7.38 -6.97
CA HIS A 429 -21.54 7.29 -7.60
C HIS A 429 -20.97 5.86 -7.61
N LEU A 430 -21.76 4.87 -7.14
CA LEU A 430 -21.31 3.48 -7.13
C LEU A 430 -21.31 2.90 -8.54
N VAL A 431 -20.15 2.45 -8.97
CA VAL A 431 -20.04 1.62 -10.18
C VAL A 431 -19.99 0.16 -9.78
N ALA A 432 -20.61 -0.69 -10.59
CA ALA A 432 -20.55 -2.13 -10.44
C ALA A 432 -20.09 -2.77 -11.75
N VAL A 433 -19.19 -3.74 -11.65
CA VAL A 433 -18.76 -4.56 -12.78
C VAL A 433 -19.00 -6.02 -12.47
N VAL A 434 -19.64 -6.72 -13.37
CA VAL A 434 -19.93 -8.15 -13.31
C VAL A 434 -19.33 -8.81 -14.53
N VAL A 435 -18.34 -9.67 -14.33
CA VAL A 435 -17.82 -10.55 -15.40
C VAL A 435 -18.34 -11.94 -15.15
N ALA A 436 -19.21 -12.40 -16.04
CA ALA A 436 -19.87 -13.71 -15.90
C ALA A 436 -20.11 -14.36 -17.27
N GLY A 437 -20.34 -15.67 -17.28
CA GLY A 437 -20.86 -16.35 -18.46
C GLY A 437 -22.24 -15.85 -18.87
N GLU A 438 -22.59 -16.00 -20.15
CA GLU A 438 -23.94 -15.80 -20.66
C GLU A 438 -24.91 -16.80 -20.05
#